data_1c3e4c830ff39e6468485413dca78620
#
_entry.id   1c3e4c830ff39e6468485413dca78620
#
_cell.length_a   1.000
_cell.length_b   1.000
_cell.length_c   1.000
_cell.angle_alpha   90.00
_cell.angle_beta   90.00
_cell.angle_gamma   90.00
#
_symmetry.space_group_name_H-M   'P 1'
#
loop_
_entity.id
_entity.type
_entity.pdbx_description
1 polymer ?
#
loop_
_entity_poly.entity_id
_entity_poly.type
_entity_poly.pdbx_seq_one_letter_code
_entity_poly.pdbx_strand_id
1 'polypeptide(L)'
;MSTLTPPLEITYQSLEEARDAVNTHTLAEGYALAVIHNRTVGNRKNGPIKAVILHCSKGRRTKKREQEPAQRRRRMGSSTSTGCPFKASIRKQGNCWEAQVEDGEHNHGAFAHKSAYLQGRALTDDQRAMVLTLGSAGVTPARILTTLRHDSGVISTPQDIYNIRTADRTRLLAGRTPLAALLDNLSTNILYFAQHGVDQTLTHLFIVSPTGKEICQNYSAAHVWIIDATYKTKK
;
A
#
# COMPACT_ATOMS: atom_id res chain seq x y z
N MET A 1 -22.31 26.39 10.73
CA MET A 1 -21.86 25.00 10.53
C MET A 1 -22.01 24.72 9.04
N SER A 2 -20.93 24.39 8.33
CA SER A 2 -21.02 24.03 6.90
C SER A 2 -21.74 22.70 6.80
N THR A 3 -22.91 22.68 6.21
CA THR A 3 -23.64 21.44 5.91
C THR A 3 -22.95 20.75 4.76
N LEU A 4 -22.24 19.63 5.04
CA LEU A 4 -21.67 18.79 4.00
C LEU A 4 -22.81 18.05 3.29
N THR A 5 -22.86 18.13 1.97
CA THR A 5 -23.93 17.53 1.18
C THR A 5 -23.72 16.02 1.07
N PRO A 6 -24.72 15.18 1.37
CA PRO A 6 -24.63 13.73 1.17
C PRO A 6 -24.58 13.38 -0.33
N PRO A 7 -24.04 12.20 -0.71
CA PRO A 7 -24.10 11.73 -2.08
C PRO A 7 -25.54 11.56 -2.53
N LEU A 8 -25.81 11.87 -3.80
CA LEU A 8 -27.13 11.70 -4.38
C LEU A 8 -27.55 10.21 -4.38
N GLU A 9 -28.81 9.95 -4.09
CA GLU A 9 -29.41 8.61 -4.19
C GLU A 9 -29.64 8.28 -5.66
N ILE A 10 -28.67 7.61 -6.29
CA ILE A 10 -28.68 7.27 -7.72
C ILE A 10 -28.40 5.77 -7.85
N THR A 11 -28.97 5.17 -8.90
CA THR A 11 -28.73 3.78 -9.28
C THR A 11 -27.57 3.69 -10.28
N TYR A 12 -26.71 2.68 -10.10
CA TYR A 12 -25.51 2.43 -10.90
C TYR A 12 -25.52 1.02 -11.48
N GLN A 13 -24.86 0.80 -12.61
CA GLN A 13 -24.79 -0.50 -13.27
C GLN A 13 -23.82 -1.45 -12.56
N SER A 14 -22.78 -0.91 -11.95
CA SER A 14 -21.76 -1.71 -11.26
C SER A 14 -21.45 -1.17 -9.86
N LEU A 15 -20.88 -2.03 -9.00
CA LEU A 15 -20.39 -1.62 -7.68
C LEU A 15 -19.21 -0.64 -7.79
N GLU A 16 -18.36 -0.81 -8.78
CA GLU A 16 -17.19 0.07 -9.00
C GLU A 16 -17.67 1.47 -9.38
N GLU A 17 -18.58 1.57 -10.35
CA GLU A 17 -19.18 2.83 -10.75
C GLU A 17 -19.83 3.56 -9.55
N ALA A 18 -20.62 2.84 -8.74
CA ALA A 18 -21.24 3.40 -7.55
C ALA A 18 -20.20 3.93 -6.53
N ARG A 19 -19.12 3.18 -6.32
CA ARG A 19 -18.03 3.59 -5.42
C ARG A 19 -17.31 4.84 -5.93
N ASP A 20 -16.98 4.88 -7.21
CA ASP A 20 -16.27 5.99 -7.82
C ASP A 20 -17.10 7.27 -7.82
N ALA A 21 -18.40 7.16 -8.15
CA ALA A 21 -19.31 8.28 -8.07
C ALA A 21 -19.45 8.84 -6.65
N VAL A 22 -19.66 7.95 -5.65
CA VAL A 22 -19.75 8.34 -4.25
C VAL A 22 -18.44 8.96 -3.77
N ASN A 23 -17.28 8.38 -4.09
CA ASN A 23 -15.97 8.92 -3.71
C ASN A 23 -15.72 10.28 -4.36
N THR A 24 -16.03 10.43 -5.63
CA THR A 24 -15.85 11.70 -6.37
C THR A 24 -16.69 12.81 -5.74
N HIS A 25 -17.96 12.53 -5.47
CA HIS A 25 -18.86 13.48 -4.82
C HIS A 25 -18.35 13.88 -3.43
N THR A 26 -18.05 12.90 -2.57
CA THR A 26 -17.64 13.19 -1.19
C THR A 26 -16.32 13.93 -1.09
N LEU A 27 -15.36 13.63 -1.98
CA LEU A 27 -14.10 14.37 -2.07
C LEU A 27 -14.28 15.80 -2.60
N ALA A 28 -15.26 16.03 -3.47
CA ALA A 28 -15.61 17.39 -3.92
C ALA A 28 -16.20 18.22 -2.78
N GLU A 29 -17.05 17.59 -1.96
CA GLU A 29 -17.67 18.21 -0.77
C GLU A 29 -16.70 18.35 0.42
N GLY A 30 -15.50 17.82 0.34
CA GLY A 30 -14.45 17.97 1.36
C GLY A 30 -14.53 16.97 2.51
N TYR A 31 -15.06 15.77 2.28
CA TYR A 31 -15.00 14.65 3.21
C TYR A 31 -14.69 13.35 2.46
N ALA A 32 -14.45 12.26 3.16
CA ALA A 32 -14.22 10.95 2.54
C ALA A 32 -14.90 9.84 3.33
N LEU A 33 -15.32 8.80 2.62
CA LEU A 33 -15.96 7.63 3.20
C LEU A 33 -14.97 6.46 3.25
N ALA A 34 -15.00 5.71 4.32
CA ALA A 34 -14.24 4.48 4.49
C ALA A 34 -15.19 3.28 4.50
N VAL A 35 -14.80 2.21 3.82
CA VAL A 35 -15.52 0.93 3.89
C VAL A 35 -15.28 0.31 5.27
N ILE A 36 -16.37 0.06 6.00
CA ILE A 36 -16.31 -0.61 7.30
C ILE A 36 -16.40 -2.12 7.13
N HIS A 37 -17.37 -2.59 6.34
CA HIS A 37 -17.47 -3.99 5.99
C HIS A 37 -18.30 -4.18 4.71
N ASN A 38 -18.07 -5.31 4.06
CA ASN A 38 -18.88 -5.78 2.97
C ASN A 38 -19.85 -6.86 3.49
N ARG A 39 -21.11 -6.75 3.16
CA ARG A 39 -22.08 -7.82 3.37
C ARG A 39 -22.12 -8.69 2.14
N THR A 40 -21.97 -10.00 2.31
CA THR A 40 -21.99 -10.99 1.23
C THR A 40 -23.27 -11.82 1.28
N VAL A 41 -23.62 -12.42 0.16
CA VAL A 41 -24.78 -13.35 0.10
C VAL A 41 -24.46 -14.59 0.96
N GLY A 42 -25.39 -14.95 1.84
CA GLY A 42 -25.24 -16.11 2.74
C GLY A 42 -24.18 -15.95 3.82
N ASN A 43 -23.74 -14.72 4.15
CA ASN A 43 -22.69 -14.43 5.14
C ASN A 43 -21.37 -15.20 4.93
N ARG A 44 -21.10 -15.65 3.72
CA ARG A 44 -19.87 -16.38 3.37
C ARG A 44 -18.71 -15.40 3.20
N LYS A 45 -17.57 -15.69 3.80
CA LYS A 45 -16.37 -14.81 3.78
C LYS A 45 -15.90 -14.43 2.36
N ASN A 46 -16.13 -15.27 1.38
CA ASN A 46 -15.77 -15.09 -0.03
C ASN A 46 -16.99 -15.11 -0.98
N GLY A 47 -18.19 -14.83 -0.47
CA GLY A 47 -19.40 -14.78 -1.30
C GLY A 47 -19.50 -13.47 -2.10
N PRO A 48 -20.38 -13.42 -3.13
CA PRO A 48 -20.61 -12.19 -3.87
C PRO A 48 -21.12 -11.09 -2.94
N ILE A 49 -20.63 -9.87 -3.14
CA ILE A 49 -20.97 -8.70 -2.33
C ILE A 49 -22.45 -8.35 -2.59
N LYS A 50 -23.22 -8.20 -1.51
CA LYS A 50 -24.62 -7.75 -1.53
C LYS A 50 -24.75 -6.29 -1.13
N ALA A 51 -23.91 -5.83 -0.20
CA ALA A 51 -23.90 -4.43 0.22
C ALA A 51 -22.52 -4.03 0.74
N VAL A 52 -22.18 -2.77 0.61
CA VAL A 52 -20.99 -2.13 1.16
C VAL A 52 -21.44 -1.07 2.15
N ILE A 53 -20.99 -1.16 3.38
CA ILE A 53 -21.30 -0.18 4.42
C ILE A 53 -20.14 0.81 4.53
N LEU A 54 -20.49 2.08 4.41
CA LEU A 54 -19.58 3.22 4.39
C LEU A 54 -19.81 4.11 5.60
N HIS A 55 -18.74 4.57 6.23
CA HIS A 55 -18.79 5.60 7.26
C HIS A 55 -17.86 6.74 6.90
N CYS A 56 -18.11 7.92 7.44
CA CYS A 56 -17.14 9.00 7.35
C CYS A 56 -15.79 8.55 7.90
N SER A 57 -14.71 8.87 7.22
CA SER A 57 -13.34 8.52 7.64
C SER A 57 -12.99 9.06 9.03
N LYS A 58 -13.68 10.13 9.50
CA LYS A 58 -13.60 10.64 10.87
C LYS A 58 -14.54 9.94 11.86
N GLY A 59 -15.41 9.04 11.40
CA GLY A 59 -16.37 8.30 12.23
C GLY A 59 -15.74 7.17 13.06
N ARG A 60 -14.50 6.76 12.75
CA ARG A 60 -13.87 5.63 13.42
C ARG A 60 -13.58 5.96 14.88
N ARG A 61 -14.33 5.35 15.79
CA ARG A 61 -13.97 5.36 17.22
C ARG A 61 -12.67 4.56 17.37
N THR A 62 -11.59 5.22 17.76
CA THR A 62 -10.40 4.52 18.26
C THR A 62 -10.81 3.77 19.51
N LYS A 63 -10.74 2.42 19.49
CA LYS A 63 -10.80 1.64 20.73
C LYS A 63 -9.74 2.25 21.65
N LYS A 64 -10.14 2.69 22.88
CA LYS A 64 -9.18 3.06 23.92
C LYS A 64 -8.28 1.84 24.10
N ARG A 65 -7.06 1.93 23.58
CA ARG A 65 -6.04 0.93 23.84
C ARG A 65 -5.73 1.04 25.33
N GLU A 66 -5.82 -0.04 26.07
CA GLU A 66 -5.33 -0.09 27.44
C GLU A 66 -3.93 0.52 27.46
N GLN A 67 -3.68 1.42 28.40
CA GLN A 67 -2.47 2.22 28.45
C GLN A 67 -1.28 1.29 28.63
N GLU A 68 -0.54 1.04 27.56
CA GLU A 68 0.78 0.42 27.67
C GLU A 68 1.75 1.36 28.41
N PRO A 69 2.70 0.80 29.20
CA PRO A 69 3.66 1.58 29.96
C PRO A 69 4.38 2.63 29.10
N ALA A 70 4.63 3.80 29.67
CA ALA A 70 5.13 5.01 29.00
C ALA A 70 6.41 4.81 28.15
N GLN A 71 7.18 3.75 28.37
CA GLN A 71 8.43 3.45 27.66
C GLN A 71 8.25 2.97 26.20
N ARG A 72 7.04 2.58 25.76
CA ARG A 72 6.76 2.12 24.38
C ARG A 72 5.98 3.11 23.52
N ARG A 73 5.77 4.33 23.98
CA ARG A 73 5.11 5.36 23.18
C ARG A 73 6.01 5.85 22.03
N ARG A 74 6.12 5.07 20.97
CA ARG A 74 6.46 5.65 19.67
C ARG A 74 5.37 6.69 19.38
N ARG A 75 5.79 7.91 18.97
CA ARG A 75 4.96 9.06 18.64
C ARG A 75 3.62 8.62 18.04
N MET A 76 2.59 8.57 18.85
CA MET A 76 1.23 8.39 18.39
C MET A 76 0.81 9.73 17.78
N GLY A 77 0.67 9.78 16.46
CA GLY A 77 0.01 10.89 15.81
C GLY A 77 -1.37 11.08 16.46
N SER A 78 -1.79 12.33 16.66
CA SER A 78 -3.11 12.61 17.16
C SER A 78 -4.16 11.97 16.24
N SER A 79 -5.10 11.21 16.83
CA SER A 79 -6.21 10.67 16.06
C SER A 79 -7.06 11.81 15.52
N THR A 80 -7.25 11.86 14.21
CA THR A 80 -8.14 12.84 13.56
C THR A 80 -9.61 12.42 13.62
N SER A 81 -9.92 11.30 14.29
CA SER A 81 -11.27 10.78 14.45
C SER A 81 -12.08 11.64 15.42
N THR A 82 -13.24 12.12 14.98
CA THR A 82 -14.18 12.91 15.76
C THR A 82 -15.40 12.11 16.22
N GLY A 83 -15.49 10.82 15.83
CA GLY A 83 -16.69 10.01 16.04
C GLY A 83 -17.86 10.49 15.17
N CYS A 84 -17.60 10.96 13.95
CA CYS A 84 -18.62 11.43 13.03
C CYS A 84 -19.72 10.38 12.81
N PRO A 85 -21.02 10.73 12.96
CA PRO A 85 -22.12 9.80 12.85
C PRO A 85 -22.44 9.40 11.41
N PHE A 86 -22.01 10.17 10.41
CA PHE A 86 -22.35 9.97 9.00
C PHE A 86 -22.15 8.52 8.53
N LYS A 87 -23.20 7.96 7.93
CA LYS A 87 -23.25 6.60 7.38
C LYS A 87 -23.95 6.58 6.05
N ALA A 88 -23.40 5.78 5.14
CA ALA A 88 -24.00 5.48 3.85
C ALA A 88 -23.83 4.00 3.54
N SER A 89 -24.62 3.49 2.61
CA SER A 89 -24.48 2.13 2.11
C SER A 89 -24.66 2.09 0.60
N ILE A 90 -23.96 1.18 -0.06
CA ILE A 90 -24.19 0.84 -1.47
C ILE A 90 -24.74 -0.57 -1.48
N ARG A 91 -25.97 -0.76 -1.97
CA ARG A 91 -26.70 -2.02 -1.92
C ARG A 91 -27.06 -2.50 -3.32
N LYS A 92 -26.95 -3.80 -3.53
CA LYS A 92 -27.40 -4.42 -4.77
C LYS A 92 -28.93 -4.55 -4.75
N GLN A 93 -29.59 -3.99 -5.76
CA GLN A 93 -31.02 -4.11 -6.01
C GLN A 93 -31.25 -4.73 -7.41
N GLY A 94 -31.62 -6.00 -7.46
CA GLY A 94 -31.72 -6.72 -8.73
C GLY A 94 -30.36 -6.73 -9.47
N ASN A 95 -30.32 -6.10 -10.64
CA ASN A 95 -29.10 -5.96 -11.47
C ASN A 95 -28.35 -4.64 -11.26
N CYS A 96 -28.92 -3.70 -10.50
CA CYS A 96 -28.33 -2.38 -10.27
C CYS A 96 -27.79 -2.25 -8.84
N TRP A 97 -27.01 -1.20 -8.63
CA TRP A 97 -26.49 -0.81 -7.32
C TRP A 97 -27.05 0.55 -6.94
N GLU A 98 -27.51 0.69 -5.72
CA GLU A 98 -28.08 1.92 -5.19
C GLU A 98 -27.24 2.42 -4.01
N ALA A 99 -26.88 3.71 -4.05
CA ALA A 99 -26.26 4.40 -2.93
C ALA A 99 -27.34 5.05 -2.07
N GLN A 100 -27.36 4.74 -0.78
CA GLN A 100 -28.32 5.26 0.20
C GLN A 100 -27.59 5.88 1.37
N VAL A 101 -28.08 7.03 1.86
CA VAL A 101 -27.59 7.69 3.08
C VAL A 101 -28.45 7.20 4.26
N GLU A 102 -27.81 6.59 5.26
CA GLU A 102 -28.48 6.13 6.48
C GLU A 102 -28.49 7.21 7.57
N ASP A 103 -27.40 7.98 7.66
CA ASP A 103 -27.25 9.12 8.56
C ASP A 103 -26.43 10.18 7.83
N GLY A 104 -27.05 11.32 7.56
CA GLY A 104 -26.46 12.42 6.76
C GLY A 104 -25.71 13.47 7.57
N GLU A 105 -25.70 13.36 8.90
CA GLU A 105 -25.10 14.38 9.75
C GLU A 105 -23.57 14.23 9.89
N HIS A 106 -22.89 15.36 9.85
CA HIS A 106 -21.45 15.47 10.12
C HIS A 106 -21.19 16.34 11.34
N ASN A 107 -20.32 15.90 12.26
CA ASN A 107 -19.87 16.68 13.41
C ASN A 107 -18.56 17.44 13.18
N HIS A 108 -18.17 17.61 11.92
CA HIS A 108 -16.97 18.33 11.50
C HIS A 108 -17.19 19.09 10.20
N GLY A 109 -16.37 20.10 9.93
CA GLY A 109 -16.37 20.82 8.66
C GLY A 109 -15.63 20.08 7.54
N ALA A 110 -15.75 20.64 6.33
CA ALA A 110 -14.99 20.18 5.16
C ALA A 110 -13.48 20.30 5.39
N PHE A 111 -12.71 19.46 4.71
CA PHE A 111 -11.26 19.58 4.68
C PHE A 111 -10.81 20.65 3.69
N ALA A 112 -9.79 21.37 4.08
CA ALA A 112 -9.18 22.39 3.21
C ALA A 112 -8.50 21.78 1.97
N HIS A 113 -8.07 20.50 2.03
CA HIS A 113 -7.33 19.90 0.93
C HIS A 113 -7.60 18.38 0.78
N LYS A 114 -7.77 17.91 -0.46
CA LYS A 114 -8.02 16.50 -0.81
C LYS A 114 -6.93 15.54 -0.30
N SER A 115 -5.68 16.02 -0.15
CA SER A 115 -4.56 15.20 0.36
C SER A 115 -4.72 14.75 1.80
N ALA A 116 -5.67 15.29 2.56
CA ALA A 116 -5.96 14.84 3.91
C ALA A 116 -6.47 13.39 3.97
N TYR A 117 -7.02 12.88 2.85
CA TYR A 117 -7.59 11.54 2.76
C TYR A 117 -6.82 10.62 1.84
N LEU A 118 -6.82 9.32 2.17
CA LEU A 118 -6.20 8.28 1.35
C LEU A 118 -6.83 8.23 -0.05
N GLN A 119 -8.15 8.35 -0.15
CA GLN A 119 -8.87 8.33 -1.41
C GLN A 119 -8.44 9.49 -2.33
N GLY A 120 -8.27 10.69 -1.78
CA GLY A 120 -7.80 11.86 -2.53
C GLY A 120 -6.34 11.80 -2.96
N ARG A 121 -5.55 10.88 -2.38
CA ARG A 121 -4.13 10.62 -2.71
C ARG A 121 -3.92 9.33 -3.49
N ALA A 122 -4.99 8.60 -3.77
CA ALA A 122 -4.89 7.32 -4.49
C ALA A 122 -4.26 7.52 -5.87
N LEU A 123 -3.31 6.68 -6.20
CA LEU A 123 -2.70 6.63 -7.53
C LEU A 123 -3.53 5.73 -8.44
N THR A 124 -3.61 6.09 -9.71
CA THR A 124 -4.14 5.21 -10.77
C THR A 124 -3.24 3.99 -10.95
N ASP A 125 -3.72 2.98 -11.65
CA ASP A 125 -2.91 1.77 -11.91
C ASP A 125 -1.68 2.08 -12.77
N ASP A 126 -1.79 2.97 -13.75
CA ASP A 126 -0.66 3.43 -14.57
C ASP A 126 0.38 4.17 -13.72
N GLN A 127 -0.06 5.05 -12.83
CA GLN A 127 0.83 5.75 -11.90
C GLN A 127 1.51 4.77 -10.92
N ARG A 128 0.81 3.73 -10.46
CA ARG A 128 1.39 2.65 -9.64
C ARG A 128 2.43 1.86 -10.40
N ALA A 129 2.15 1.50 -11.64
CA ALA A 129 3.11 0.82 -12.52
C ALA A 129 4.37 1.66 -12.71
N MET A 130 4.22 2.97 -12.95
CA MET A 130 5.35 3.91 -13.05
C MET A 130 6.18 3.96 -11.75
N VAL A 131 5.53 4.00 -10.58
CA VAL A 131 6.21 3.94 -9.26
C VAL A 131 7.07 2.69 -9.14
N LEU A 132 6.56 1.53 -9.55
CA LEU A 132 7.27 0.25 -9.46
C LEU A 132 8.44 0.21 -10.45
N THR A 133 8.24 0.66 -11.69
CA THR A 133 9.29 0.72 -12.72
C THR A 133 10.44 1.63 -12.29
N LEU A 134 10.14 2.86 -11.87
CA LEU A 134 11.17 3.80 -11.40
C LEU A 134 11.83 3.30 -10.11
N GLY A 135 11.04 2.66 -9.24
CA GLY A 135 11.54 2.07 -8.00
C GLY A 135 12.51 0.91 -8.23
N SER A 136 12.28 0.05 -9.22
CA SER A 136 13.19 -1.03 -9.62
C SER A 136 14.48 -0.49 -10.25
N ALA A 137 14.40 0.64 -10.95
CA ALA A 137 15.55 1.37 -11.48
C ALA A 137 16.37 2.13 -10.40
N GLY A 138 16.02 1.99 -9.10
CA GLY A 138 16.74 2.61 -8.00
C GLY A 138 16.40 4.08 -7.74
N VAL A 139 15.38 4.63 -8.40
CA VAL A 139 14.97 6.01 -8.17
C VAL A 139 14.38 6.16 -6.77
N THR A 140 14.78 7.23 -6.07
CA THR A 140 14.31 7.48 -4.70
C THR A 140 12.82 7.88 -4.67
N PRO A 141 12.06 7.53 -3.62
CA PRO A 141 10.64 7.89 -3.51
C PRO A 141 10.35 9.38 -3.66
N ALA A 142 11.24 10.23 -3.19
CA ALA A 142 11.10 11.69 -3.34
C ALA A 142 11.15 12.12 -4.81
N ARG A 143 12.10 11.57 -5.59
CA ARG A 143 12.22 11.85 -7.02
C ARG A 143 11.05 11.30 -7.81
N ILE A 144 10.62 10.06 -7.52
CA ILE A 144 9.42 9.46 -8.12
C ILE A 144 8.22 10.38 -7.92
N LEU A 145 8.02 10.88 -6.69
CA LEU A 145 6.92 11.77 -6.37
C LEU A 145 7.01 13.10 -7.12
N THR A 146 8.23 13.66 -7.29
CA THR A 146 8.44 14.89 -8.09
C THR A 146 8.05 14.66 -9.54
N THR A 147 8.43 13.55 -10.14
CA THR A 147 8.03 13.19 -11.51
C THR A 147 6.51 13.07 -11.65
N LEU A 148 5.86 12.31 -10.76
CA LEU A 148 4.40 12.14 -10.76
C LEU A 148 3.65 13.47 -10.58
N ARG A 149 4.16 14.38 -9.75
CA ARG A 149 3.55 15.70 -9.57
C ARG A 149 3.67 16.57 -10.82
N HIS A 150 4.80 16.51 -11.47
CA HIS A 150 5.03 17.26 -12.70
C HIS A 150 4.12 16.77 -13.83
N ASP A 151 4.03 15.44 -14.01
CA ASP A 151 3.33 14.87 -15.15
C ASP A 151 1.81 14.78 -14.97
N SER A 152 1.32 14.61 -13.75
CA SER A 152 -0.09 14.28 -13.49
C SER A 152 -0.73 15.06 -12.33
N GLY A 153 -0.04 16.04 -11.75
CA GLY A 153 -0.57 16.82 -10.61
C GLY A 153 -0.90 16.00 -9.36
N VAL A 154 -0.25 14.82 -9.20
CA VAL A 154 -0.49 13.90 -8.10
C VAL A 154 -0.21 14.55 -6.73
N ILE A 155 -1.13 14.37 -5.78
CA ILE A 155 -1.03 14.91 -4.42
C ILE A 155 -0.61 13.86 -3.36
N SER A 156 -0.08 12.73 -3.79
CA SER A 156 0.43 11.67 -2.91
C SER A 156 1.61 12.12 -2.05
N THR A 157 1.90 11.38 -0.99
CA THR A 157 3.03 11.61 -0.09
C THR A 157 4.17 10.62 -0.37
N PRO A 158 5.41 10.90 0.07
CA PRO A 158 6.49 9.92 0.00
C PRO A 158 6.14 8.60 0.70
N GLN A 159 5.35 8.66 1.78
CA GLN A 159 4.90 7.46 2.50
C GLN A 159 3.99 6.59 1.63
N ASP A 160 3.15 7.18 0.78
CA ASP A 160 2.28 6.42 -0.14
C ASP A 160 3.15 5.64 -1.15
N ILE A 161 4.22 6.25 -1.67
CA ILE A 161 5.19 5.58 -2.55
C ILE A 161 5.91 4.43 -1.82
N TYR A 162 6.35 4.64 -0.57
CA TYR A 162 6.94 3.58 0.24
C TYR A 162 5.97 2.42 0.46
N ASN A 163 4.70 2.71 0.75
CA ASN A 163 3.67 1.69 0.98
C ASN A 163 3.44 0.84 -0.27
N ILE A 164 3.38 1.45 -1.47
CA ILE A 164 3.23 0.73 -2.75
C ILE A 164 4.42 -0.20 -2.97
N ARG A 165 5.65 0.28 -2.81
CA ARG A 165 6.86 -0.54 -2.98
C ARG A 165 6.95 -1.67 -1.96
N THR A 166 6.54 -1.41 -0.72
CA THR A 166 6.51 -2.43 0.33
C THR A 166 5.47 -3.51 0.03
N ALA A 167 4.28 -3.12 -0.41
CA ALA A 167 3.23 -4.07 -0.79
C ALA A 167 3.66 -4.95 -1.97
N ASP A 168 4.30 -4.36 -2.99
CA ASP A 168 4.84 -5.11 -4.13
C ASP A 168 5.94 -6.08 -3.70
N ARG A 169 6.90 -5.63 -2.88
CA ARG A 169 7.94 -6.50 -2.31
C ARG A 169 7.33 -7.67 -1.53
N THR A 170 6.31 -7.42 -0.70
CA THR A 170 5.63 -8.48 0.06
C THR A 170 4.95 -9.48 -0.87
N ARG A 171 4.33 -9.00 -1.95
CA ARG A 171 3.72 -9.84 -2.98
C ARG A 171 4.76 -10.73 -3.68
N LEU A 172 5.90 -10.14 -4.09
CA LEU A 172 6.99 -10.87 -4.77
C LEU A 172 7.63 -11.91 -3.86
N LEU A 173 7.74 -11.64 -2.56
CA LEU A 173 8.26 -12.61 -1.60
C LEU A 173 7.32 -13.81 -1.39
N ALA A 174 6.02 -13.65 -1.62
CA ALA A 174 5.02 -14.73 -1.50
C ALA A 174 5.13 -15.54 -0.19
N GLY A 175 5.37 -14.85 0.93
CA GLY A 175 5.56 -15.45 2.26
C GLY A 175 6.97 -15.99 2.54
N ARG A 176 7.89 -15.97 1.56
CA ARG A 176 9.29 -16.39 1.75
C ARG A 176 10.08 -15.30 2.47
N THR A 177 11.16 -15.67 3.11
CA THR A 177 12.14 -14.71 3.61
C THR A 177 12.87 -14.03 2.43
N PRO A 178 13.36 -12.79 2.57
CA PRO A 178 14.17 -12.14 1.53
C PRO A 178 15.38 -12.97 1.10
N LEU A 179 16.01 -13.66 2.04
CA LEU A 179 17.15 -14.52 1.77
C LEU A 179 16.74 -15.75 0.92
N ALA A 180 15.66 -16.45 1.28
CA ALA A 180 15.16 -17.57 0.50
C ALA A 180 14.82 -17.14 -0.94
N ALA A 181 14.14 -16.02 -1.11
CA ALA A 181 13.81 -15.47 -2.42
C ALA A 181 15.07 -15.08 -3.24
N LEU A 182 16.12 -14.60 -2.57
CA LEU A 182 17.41 -14.31 -3.22
C LEU A 182 18.07 -15.61 -3.69
N LEU A 183 18.18 -16.62 -2.85
CA LEU A 183 18.80 -17.90 -3.19
C LEU A 183 18.07 -18.60 -4.34
N ASP A 184 16.72 -18.57 -4.34
CA ASP A 184 15.91 -19.10 -5.43
C ASP A 184 16.21 -18.40 -6.76
N ASN A 185 16.33 -17.07 -6.75
CA ASN A 185 16.68 -16.30 -7.96
C ASN A 185 18.12 -16.56 -8.43
N LEU A 186 19.06 -16.72 -7.50
CA LEU A 186 20.46 -17.03 -7.83
C LEU A 186 20.58 -18.41 -8.47
N SER A 187 19.82 -19.40 -8.00
CA SER A 187 19.88 -20.77 -8.51
C SER A 187 19.54 -20.90 -9.99
N THR A 188 18.79 -19.94 -10.55
CA THR A 188 18.31 -20.00 -11.94
C THR A 188 19.31 -19.45 -12.95
N ASN A 189 20.16 -18.48 -12.58
CA ASN A 189 20.96 -17.73 -13.56
C ASN A 189 22.41 -17.42 -13.14
N ILE A 190 22.78 -17.68 -11.88
CA ILE A 190 24.05 -17.21 -11.30
C ILE A 190 24.68 -18.35 -10.50
N LEU A 191 25.99 -18.53 -10.65
CA LEU A 191 26.72 -19.46 -9.81
C LEU A 191 26.87 -18.86 -8.40
N TYR A 192 26.41 -19.58 -7.38
CA TYR A 192 26.62 -19.15 -6.01
C TYR A 192 27.04 -20.31 -5.11
N PHE A 193 27.71 -19.98 -4.04
CA PHE A 193 28.03 -20.87 -2.93
C PHE A 193 27.52 -20.27 -1.63
N ALA A 194 26.72 -21.05 -0.89
CA ALA A 194 26.14 -20.63 0.39
C ALA A 194 26.62 -21.60 1.49
N GLN A 195 27.20 -21.07 2.53
CA GLN A 195 27.60 -21.83 3.71
C GLN A 195 26.70 -21.50 4.88
N HIS A 196 26.22 -22.53 5.54
CA HIS A 196 25.33 -22.39 6.70
C HIS A 196 26.04 -22.86 7.98
N GLY A 197 25.77 -22.20 9.09
CA GLY A 197 26.18 -22.62 10.43
C GLY A 197 25.35 -23.79 10.95
N VAL A 198 25.71 -24.25 12.14
CA VAL A 198 25.04 -25.40 12.81
C VAL A 198 23.55 -25.15 13.05
N ASP A 199 23.16 -23.90 13.22
CA ASP A 199 21.79 -23.41 13.42
C ASP A 199 21.04 -23.07 12.12
N GLN A 200 21.56 -23.52 10.96
CA GLN A 200 21.03 -23.20 9.63
C GLN A 200 21.08 -21.71 9.26
N THR A 201 21.78 -20.87 10.03
CA THR A 201 21.99 -19.48 9.64
C THR A 201 23.00 -19.40 8.50
N LEU A 202 22.74 -18.53 7.52
CA LEU A 202 23.68 -18.26 6.43
C LEU A 202 24.89 -17.51 7.00
N THR A 203 26.07 -18.13 6.92
CA THR A 203 27.32 -17.55 7.42
C THR A 203 28.12 -16.87 6.30
N HIS A 204 28.15 -17.50 5.13
CA HIS A 204 28.89 -16.97 3.97
C HIS A 204 28.05 -17.17 2.70
N LEU A 205 28.08 -16.16 1.82
CA LEU A 205 27.48 -16.21 0.51
C LEU A 205 28.48 -15.67 -0.51
N PHE A 206 28.86 -16.52 -1.46
CA PHE A 206 29.70 -16.15 -2.59
C PHE A 206 28.87 -16.19 -3.86
N ILE A 207 28.92 -15.14 -4.68
CA ILE A 207 28.12 -15.01 -5.90
C ILE A 207 29.07 -14.65 -7.04
N VAL A 208 28.95 -15.39 -8.16
CA VAL A 208 29.71 -15.12 -9.38
C VAL A 208 28.75 -14.95 -10.55
N SER A 209 28.86 -13.83 -11.23
CA SER A 209 28.12 -13.62 -12.48
C SER A 209 28.65 -14.55 -13.59
N PRO A 210 27.85 -14.87 -14.63
CA PRO A 210 28.32 -15.68 -15.77
C PRO A 210 29.60 -15.11 -16.38
N THR A 211 29.65 -13.81 -16.61
CA THR A 211 30.85 -13.11 -17.12
C THR A 211 32.03 -13.21 -16.14
N GLY A 212 31.80 -13.09 -14.84
CA GLY A 212 32.83 -13.27 -13.82
C GLY A 212 33.40 -14.68 -13.83
N LYS A 213 32.55 -15.71 -14.01
CA LYS A 213 32.99 -17.11 -14.16
C LYS A 213 33.88 -17.29 -15.38
N GLU A 214 33.47 -16.73 -16.52
CA GLU A 214 34.23 -16.81 -17.78
C GLU A 214 35.59 -16.13 -17.64
N ILE A 215 35.64 -14.94 -17.05
CA ILE A 215 36.91 -14.24 -16.73
C ILE A 215 37.78 -15.09 -15.81
N CYS A 216 37.19 -15.67 -14.75
CA CYS A 216 37.93 -16.54 -13.85
C CYS A 216 38.53 -17.75 -14.58
N GLN A 217 37.77 -18.41 -15.46
CA GLN A 217 38.23 -19.57 -16.20
C GLN A 217 39.34 -19.22 -17.20
N ASN A 218 39.23 -18.08 -17.88
CA ASN A 218 40.18 -17.69 -18.93
C ASN A 218 41.49 -17.14 -18.35
N TYR A 219 41.51 -16.57 -17.16
CA TYR A 219 42.67 -15.89 -16.60
C TYR A 219 43.23 -16.52 -15.32
N SER A 220 42.61 -17.61 -14.78
CA SER A 220 43.01 -18.22 -13.50
C SER A 220 44.38 -18.92 -13.51
N ALA A 221 44.90 -19.30 -14.66
CA ALA A 221 46.15 -20.10 -14.75
C ALA A 221 47.45 -19.29 -14.57
N ALA A 222 47.39 -17.97 -14.64
CA ALA A 222 48.59 -17.14 -14.71
C ALA A 222 48.60 -15.88 -13.82
N HIS A 223 47.59 -15.62 -12.99
CA HIS A 223 47.41 -14.30 -12.37
C HIS A 223 47.09 -14.36 -10.88
N VAL A 224 47.53 -13.33 -10.16
CA VAL A 224 47.21 -13.12 -8.74
C VAL A 224 45.76 -12.62 -8.62
N TRP A 225 45.00 -13.25 -7.76
CA TRP A 225 43.63 -12.82 -7.43
C TRP A 225 43.67 -11.87 -6.23
N ILE A 226 43.11 -10.67 -6.41
CA ILE A 226 42.85 -9.75 -5.29
C ILE A 226 41.39 -9.85 -4.94
N ILE A 227 41.09 -10.37 -3.75
CA ILE A 227 39.74 -10.48 -3.21
C ILE A 227 39.60 -9.36 -2.15
N ASP A 228 38.69 -8.42 -2.39
CA ASP A 228 38.34 -7.41 -1.42
C ASP A 228 37.00 -7.80 -0.73
N ALA A 229 37.01 -7.75 0.60
CA ALA A 229 35.84 -8.04 1.40
C ALA A 229 35.38 -6.77 2.13
N THR A 230 34.25 -6.23 1.76
CA THR A 230 33.69 -5.03 2.39
C THR A 230 32.89 -5.42 3.64
N TYR A 231 33.46 -5.18 4.82
CA TYR A 231 32.77 -5.35 6.10
C TYR A 231 32.10 -4.04 6.52
N LYS A 232 30.79 -3.96 6.39
CA LYS A 232 29.97 -3.01 7.16
C LYS A 232 28.58 -3.61 7.38
N THR A 233 28.49 -4.57 8.27
CA THR A 233 27.21 -4.89 8.89
C THR A 233 27.01 -3.96 10.07
N LYS A 234 26.24 -2.91 9.94
CA LYS A 234 25.69 -2.20 11.10
C LYS A 234 24.77 -3.20 11.82
N LYS A 235 25.12 -3.49 13.09
CA LYS A 235 24.20 -4.15 14.02
C LYS A 235 22.92 -3.35 14.20
#